data_7f5052a3326c21b4db70e3c60b598729
#
_entry.id   7f5052a3326c21b4db70e3c60b598729
#
_cell.length_a   1.000
_cell.length_b   1.000
_cell.length_c   1.000
_cell.angle_alpha   90.00
_cell.angle_beta   90.00
_cell.angle_gamma   90.00
#
_symmetry.space_group_name_H-M   'P 1'
#
loop_
_entity.id
_entity.type
_entity.pdbx_description
1 polymer ?
#
loop_
_entity_poly.entity_id
_entity_poly.type
_entity_poly.pdbx_seq_one_letter_code
_entity_poly.pdbx_strand_id
1 'polypeptide(L)'
;MSRQYDIATKGVRAGQVRTEFQEHSEALFLTSSFVFANAQQAAARFTGEEEGMVYTRYTNPTVAMFQDRLAALEGADSCVATASGMAAILVTALTHLRSGDHVVCSNAVFGATINLFNNILSRFGIETTYVSPTRVDDWRRAIRANTRLLFLETPSNPLTEVSDIAALAEIAKKAGSLLAVDNVFCTPALQRPLELGADLVIHSATKYLDGQGRVIAGAVAGSKALVGEPMTTFLRTAGPTLSPFNAWVVLKGLETLDLRMRAQSAAALELARWLEAHPKVARVHYPGLESHPQHALARRQQRAAGSVLSFEVKGGRAAAWRVIDSTRLVSLTANLGDVKTTIIHPASTTHSRITPEARAAAGISEGLVRLAVGLEAVSDLKADLERGLASDEDQGLA
;
A
#
# COMPACT_ATOMS: atom_id res chain seq x y z
N MET A 1 13.16 13.29 -14.68
CA MET A 1 12.33 14.51 -14.56
C MET A 1 12.68 15.25 -13.29
N SER A 2 12.97 16.54 -13.36
CA SER A 2 13.45 17.31 -12.22
C SER A 2 12.47 17.35 -11.04
N ARG A 3 12.98 17.60 -9.80
CA ARG A 3 12.18 17.83 -8.59
C ARG A 3 11.14 18.97 -8.72
N GLN A 4 11.23 19.78 -9.81
CA GLN A 4 10.44 20.99 -10.03
C GLN A 4 8.97 20.76 -10.42
N TYR A 5 8.62 19.57 -10.95
CA TYR A 5 7.24 19.33 -11.40
C TYR A 5 6.35 18.84 -10.26
N ASP A 6 5.09 19.28 -10.27
CA ASP A 6 4.02 18.79 -9.40
C ASP A 6 3.77 17.30 -9.57
N ILE A 7 3.18 16.66 -8.54
CA ILE A 7 2.90 15.24 -8.54
C ILE A 7 1.96 14.81 -9.67
N ALA A 8 0.95 15.63 -10.00
CA ALA A 8 0.04 15.35 -11.10
C ALA A 8 0.80 15.30 -12.44
N THR A 9 1.72 16.23 -12.68
CA THR A 9 2.58 16.23 -13.89
C THR A 9 3.52 15.02 -13.91
N LYS A 10 4.12 14.65 -12.77
CA LYS A 10 4.97 13.46 -12.68
C LYS A 10 4.20 12.18 -12.98
N GLY A 11 2.96 12.06 -12.47
CA GLY A 11 2.08 10.92 -12.72
C GLY A 11 1.82 10.70 -14.22
N VAL A 12 1.72 11.76 -14.98
CA VAL A 12 1.43 11.70 -16.44
C VAL A 12 2.71 11.55 -17.28
N ARG A 13 3.86 12.11 -16.86
CA ARG A 13 5.02 12.31 -17.74
C ARG A 13 6.31 11.64 -17.32
N ALA A 14 6.51 11.31 -16.02
CA ALA A 14 7.77 10.75 -15.57
C ALA A 14 7.99 9.34 -16.14
N GLY A 15 9.26 9.02 -16.46
CA GLY A 15 9.65 7.73 -16.98
C GLY A 15 9.21 7.43 -18.42
N GLN A 16 8.53 8.37 -19.12
CA GLN A 16 8.12 8.15 -20.50
C GLN A 16 9.34 8.12 -21.43
N VAL A 17 9.52 7.00 -22.12
CA VAL A 17 10.52 6.82 -23.18
C VAL A 17 9.79 6.52 -24.47
N ARG A 18 10.21 7.17 -25.58
CA ARG A 18 9.69 6.94 -26.92
C ARG A 18 10.64 6.07 -27.73
N THR A 19 10.08 5.22 -28.57
CA THR A 19 10.86 4.46 -29.54
C THR A 19 11.21 5.30 -30.79
N GLU A 20 11.81 4.68 -31.78
CA GLU A 20 12.05 5.28 -33.11
C GLU A 20 10.77 5.72 -33.82
N PHE A 21 9.61 5.20 -33.44
CA PHE A 21 8.31 5.58 -34.00
C PHE A 21 7.70 6.84 -33.37
N GLN A 22 8.33 7.44 -32.35
CA GLN A 22 7.90 8.67 -31.68
C GLN A 22 6.45 8.62 -31.16
N GLU A 23 6.01 7.46 -30.70
CA GLU A 23 4.67 7.22 -30.17
C GLU A 23 4.35 8.16 -29.01
N HIS A 24 3.10 8.63 -28.94
CA HIS A 24 2.64 9.55 -27.89
C HIS A 24 2.42 8.83 -26.56
N SER A 25 1.85 7.65 -26.58
CA SER A 25 1.58 6.82 -25.42
C SER A 25 2.73 5.82 -25.19
N GLU A 26 2.93 5.37 -23.97
CA GLU A 26 3.98 4.41 -23.65
C GLU A 26 3.77 3.06 -24.34
N ALA A 27 4.80 2.58 -25.03
CA ALA A 27 4.78 1.31 -25.73
C ALA A 27 4.77 0.12 -24.75
N LEU A 28 4.08 -0.94 -25.14
CA LEU A 28 4.03 -2.20 -24.39
C LEU A 28 4.94 -3.24 -25.06
N PHE A 29 6.04 -3.60 -24.39
CA PHE A 29 7.02 -4.56 -24.87
C PHE A 29 6.73 -5.97 -24.31
N LEU A 30 5.86 -6.73 -24.98
CA LEU A 30 5.53 -8.11 -24.61
C LEU A 30 6.53 -9.08 -25.24
N THR A 31 7.72 -9.13 -24.67
CA THR A 31 8.76 -10.08 -25.05
C THR A 31 9.46 -10.63 -23.82
N SER A 32 9.95 -11.86 -23.89
CA SER A 32 10.80 -12.45 -22.84
C SER A 32 12.28 -12.14 -23.02
N SER A 33 12.74 -11.85 -24.24
CA SER A 33 14.16 -11.71 -24.57
C SER A 33 14.38 -10.68 -25.66
N PHE A 34 15.63 -10.24 -25.77
CA PHE A 34 16.09 -9.25 -26.76
C PHE A 34 17.25 -9.82 -27.56
N VAL A 35 17.33 -9.46 -28.83
CA VAL A 35 18.40 -9.90 -29.74
C VAL A 35 19.62 -9.00 -29.64
N PHE A 36 20.79 -9.55 -29.96
CA PHE A 36 22.06 -8.84 -29.99
C PHE A 36 22.55 -8.73 -31.43
N ALA A 37 23.31 -7.70 -31.72
CA ALA A 37 23.91 -7.50 -33.05
C ALA A 37 24.95 -8.57 -33.39
N ASN A 38 25.69 -9.07 -32.40
CA ASN A 38 26.72 -10.09 -32.51
C ASN A 38 27.09 -10.71 -31.17
N ALA A 39 27.91 -11.73 -31.15
CA ALA A 39 28.35 -12.42 -29.93
C ALA A 39 29.16 -11.53 -28.97
N GLN A 40 29.93 -10.58 -29.48
CA GLN A 40 30.67 -9.62 -28.63
C GLN A 40 29.71 -8.72 -27.84
N GLN A 41 28.70 -8.17 -28.50
CA GLN A 41 27.68 -7.38 -27.82
C GLN A 41 26.93 -8.21 -26.78
N ALA A 42 26.56 -9.46 -27.11
CA ALA A 42 25.95 -10.35 -26.14
C ALA A 42 26.80 -10.51 -24.88
N ALA A 43 28.09 -10.80 -25.04
CA ALA A 43 29.05 -10.93 -23.96
C ALA A 43 29.14 -9.64 -23.12
N ALA A 44 29.32 -8.48 -23.77
CA ALA A 44 29.41 -7.18 -23.11
C ALA A 44 28.16 -6.83 -22.27
N ARG A 45 26.96 -7.14 -22.77
CA ARG A 45 25.70 -6.92 -22.00
C ARG A 45 25.54 -7.86 -20.82
N PHE A 46 25.99 -9.12 -20.94
CA PHE A 46 25.94 -10.06 -19.81
C PHE A 46 26.97 -9.73 -18.73
N THR A 47 28.13 -9.17 -19.09
CA THR A 47 29.14 -8.73 -18.11
C THR A 47 28.88 -7.33 -17.55
N GLY A 48 27.95 -6.57 -18.14
CA GLY A 48 27.63 -5.18 -17.72
C GLY A 48 28.60 -4.14 -18.32
N GLU A 49 29.47 -4.53 -19.26
CA GLU A 49 30.37 -3.61 -20.00
C GLU A 49 29.59 -2.72 -20.98
N GLU A 50 28.46 -3.22 -21.49
CA GLU A 50 27.51 -2.46 -22.31
C GLU A 50 26.14 -2.50 -21.67
N GLU A 51 25.52 -1.32 -21.46
CA GLU A 51 24.14 -1.22 -21.01
C GLU A 51 23.15 -1.66 -22.09
N GLY A 52 22.08 -2.36 -21.72
CA GLY A 52 21.05 -2.75 -22.67
C GLY A 52 20.13 -3.86 -22.16
N MET A 53 19.11 -4.14 -22.94
CA MET A 53 18.13 -5.18 -22.64
C MET A 53 18.72 -6.56 -22.97
N VAL A 54 18.47 -7.54 -22.09
CA VAL A 54 18.95 -8.92 -22.24
C VAL A 54 17.75 -9.88 -22.18
N TYR A 55 17.03 -9.84 -21.08
CA TYR A 55 15.94 -10.74 -20.76
C TYR A 55 14.94 -10.04 -19.83
N THR A 56 13.63 -10.19 -20.07
CA THR A 56 12.60 -9.40 -19.39
C THR A 56 12.61 -9.57 -17.85
N ARG A 57 12.98 -10.73 -17.31
CA ARG A 57 13.16 -10.91 -15.86
C ARG A 57 14.28 -10.01 -15.30
N TYR A 58 15.24 -9.59 -16.13
CA TYR A 58 16.32 -8.67 -15.73
C TYR A 58 15.89 -7.21 -15.91
N THR A 59 15.48 -6.88 -17.11
CA THR A 59 15.04 -5.54 -17.51
C THR A 59 14.03 -5.63 -18.66
N ASN A 60 13.05 -4.74 -18.66
CA ASN A 60 12.08 -4.60 -19.74
C ASN A 60 11.71 -3.11 -19.86
N PRO A 61 11.64 -2.52 -21.06
CA PRO A 61 11.37 -1.09 -21.21
C PRO A 61 10.07 -0.63 -20.56
N THR A 62 8.99 -1.42 -20.66
CA THR A 62 7.69 -1.08 -20.03
C THR A 62 7.76 -1.13 -18.50
N VAL A 63 8.44 -2.15 -17.95
CA VAL A 63 8.65 -2.25 -16.50
C VAL A 63 9.52 -1.11 -15.99
N ALA A 64 10.56 -0.75 -16.73
CA ALA A 64 11.43 0.39 -16.39
C ALA A 64 10.65 1.71 -16.35
N MET A 65 9.79 1.98 -17.35
CA MET A 65 8.93 3.18 -17.35
C MET A 65 8.02 3.27 -16.10
N PHE A 66 7.45 2.14 -15.68
CA PHE A 66 6.67 2.08 -14.44
C PHE A 66 7.53 2.38 -13.21
N GLN A 67 8.70 1.74 -13.09
CA GLN A 67 9.65 1.95 -11.99
C GLN A 67 10.08 3.42 -11.89
N ASP A 68 10.48 4.02 -13.01
CA ASP A 68 10.92 5.42 -13.07
C ASP A 68 9.80 6.41 -12.69
N ARG A 69 8.56 6.13 -13.13
CA ARG A 69 7.40 6.95 -12.78
C ARG A 69 7.09 6.88 -11.29
N LEU A 70 7.07 5.69 -10.72
CA LEU A 70 6.81 5.53 -9.29
C LEU A 70 7.94 6.12 -8.44
N ALA A 71 9.20 5.92 -8.82
CA ALA A 71 10.33 6.58 -8.17
C ALA A 71 10.19 8.11 -8.17
N ALA A 72 9.84 8.70 -9.32
CA ALA A 72 9.61 10.16 -9.42
C ALA A 72 8.44 10.65 -8.56
N LEU A 73 7.37 9.86 -8.42
CA LEU A 73 6.23 10.18 -7.56
C LEU A 73 6.59 10.13 -6.08
N GLU A 74 7.31 9.09 -5.63
CA GLU A 74 7.76 8.95 -4.25
C GLU A 74 8.93 9.89 -3.89
N GLY A 75 9.61 10.45 -4.89
CA GLY A 75 10.84 11.22 -4.68
C GLY A 75 12.05 10.34 -4.37
N ALA A 76 12.00 9.09 -4.81
CA ALA A 76 13.06 8.10 -4.67
C ALA A 76 14.10 8.20 -5.80
N ASP A 77 15.31 7.71 -5.53
CA ASP A 77 16.37 7.60 -6.55
C ASP A 77 16.17 6.35 -7.42
N SER A 78 15.50 5.32 -6.89
CA SER A 78 15.28 4.04 -7.55
C SER A 78 13.99 3.37 -7.11
N CYS A 79 13.44 2.54 -8.00
CA CYS A 79 12.30 1.70 -7.72
C CYS A 79 12.48 0.34 -8.42
N VAL A 80 12.04 -0.74 -7.77
CA VAL A 80 11.92 -2.06 -8.38
C VAL A 80 10.48 -2.53 -8.37
N ALA A 81 10.04 -3.11 -9.48
CA ALA A 81 8.71 -3.69 -9.63
C ALA A 81 8.72 -5.19 -9.29
N THR A 82 7.70 -5.65 -8.59
CA THR A 82 7.55 -7.03 -8.14
C THR A 82 6.18 -7.60 -8.54
N ALA A 83 6.08 -8.93 -8.56
CA ALA A 83 4.85 -9.65 -8.96
C ALA A 83 3.63 -9.33 -8.08
N SER A 84 3.83 -8.87 -6.85
CA SER A 84 2.77 -8.50 -5.91
C SER A 84 3.31 -7.65 -4.76
N GLY A 85 2.42 -7.03 -3.96
CA GLY A 85 2.83 -6.35 -2.73
C GLY A 85 3.52 -7.27 -1.72
N MET A 86 3.07 -8.52 -1.59
CA MET A 86 3.74 -9.51 -0.73
C MET A 86 5.13 -9.89 -1.25
N ALA A 87 5.32 -9.94 -2.58
CA ALA A 87 6.65 -10.10 -3.17
C ALA A 87 7.56 -8.90 -2.88
N ALA A 88 7.02 -7.68 -2.85
CA ALA A 88 7.77 -6.48 -2.46
C ALA A 88 8.28 -6.56 -1.02
N ILE A 89 7.43 -7.01 -0.07
CA ILE A 89 7.82 -7.20 1.33
C ILE A 89 8.88 -8.31 1.45
N LEU A 90 8.69 -9.45 0.77
CA LEU A 90 9.64 -10.56 0.77
C LEU A 90 11.01 -10.14 0.21
N VAL A 91 11.02 -9.43 -0.93
CA VAL A 91 12.24 -8.90 -1.56
C VAL A 91 12.95 -7.94 -0.61
N THR A 92 12.21 -7.03 0.04
CA THR A 92 12.78 -6.11 1.04
C THR A 92 13.44 -6.88 2.19
N ALA A 93 12.75 -7.85 2.76
CA ALA A 93 13.29 -8.63 3.88
C ALA A 93 14.52 -9.43 3.48
N LEU A 94 14.46 -10.24 2.43
CA LEU A 94 15.56 -11.15 2.05
C LEU A 94 16.75 -10.44 1.37
N THR A 95 16.57 -9.21 0.89
CA THR A 95 17.70 -8.40 0.40
C THR A 95 18.50 -7.80 1.56
N HIS A 96 17.83 -7.36 2.63
CA HIS A 96 18.46 -6.58 3.69
C HIS A 96 18.65 -7.33 5.01
N LEU A 97 18.07 -8.50 5.18
CA LEU A 97 18.16 -9.29 6.39
C LEU A 97 18.93 -10.59 6.15
N ARG A 98 19.59 -11.07 7.20
CA ARG A 98 20.34 -12.32 7.24
C ARG A 98 19.91 -13.15 8.46
N SER A 99 20.29 -14.41 8.50
CA SER A 99 20.09 -15.25 9.69
C SER A 99 20.70 -14.59 10.93
N GLY A 100 19.94 -14.55 12.01
CA GLY A 100 20.31 -13.88 13.25
C GLY A 100 19.90 -12.41 13.34
N ASP A 101 19.38 -11.80 12.28
CA ASP A 101 18.87 -10.43 12.32
C ASP A 101 17.48 -10.37 12.99
N HIS A 102 17.17 -9.19 13.53
CA HIS A 102 15.92 -8.90 14.21
C HIS A 102 15.15 -7.78 13.51
N VAL A 103 13.82 -7.93 13.48
CA VAL A 103 12.86 -6.96 12.95
C VAL A 103 11.96 -6.45 14.07
N VAL A 104 11.75 -5.15 14.16
CA VAL A 104 10.66 -4.56 14.94
C VAL A 104 9.53 -4.24 13.97
N CYS A 105 8.37 -4.84 14.15
CA CYS A 105 7.24 -4.74 13.25
C CYS A 105 6.00 -4.19 13.97
N SER A 106 5.24 -3.33 13.30
CA SER A 106 3.91 -2.97 13.77
C SER A 106 3.01 -4.21 13.85
N ASN A 107 2.26 -4.35 14.93
CA ASN A 107 1.24 -5.41 15.06
C ASN A 107 -0.03 -5.13 14.23
N ALA A 108 -0.14 -3.94 13.65
CA ALA A 108 -1.27 -3.49 12.82
C ALA A 108 -0.93 -3.49 11.31
N VAL A 109 -0.05 -4.39 10.86
CA VAL A 109 0.23 -4.65 9.45
C VAL A 109 -0.73 -5.71 8.89
N PHE A 110 -0.83 -5.80 7.57
CA PHE A 110 -1.65 -6.80 6.88
C PHE A 110 -1.35 -8.22 7.38
N GLY A 111 -2.39 -9.03 7.61
CA GLY A 111 -2.25 -10.37 8.21
C GLY A 111 -1.31 -11.32 7.46
N ALA A 112 -1.22 -11.21 6.13
CA ALA A 112 -0.25 -11.99 5.36
C ALA A 112 1.19 -11.55 5.63
N THR A 113 1.44 -10.29 5.99
CA THR A 113 2.75 -9.80 6.41
C THR A 113 3.16 -10.44 7.75
N ILE A 114 2.25 -10.49 8.71
CA ILE A 114 2.49 -11.20 9.99
C ILE A 114 2.82 -12.67 9.72
N ASN A 115 2.06 -13.32 8.85
CA ASN A 115 2.29 -14.72 8.48
C ASN A 115 3.64 -14.92 7.77
N LEU A 116 4.05 -13.98 6.90
CA LEU A 116 5.36 -14.00 6.25
C LEU A 116 6.50 -13.96 7.29
N PHE A 117 6.45 -13.02 8.23
CA PHE A 117 7.48 -12.89 9.27
C PHE A 117 7.50 -14.10 10.21
N ASN A 118 6.34 -14.54 10.70
CA ASN A 118 6.27 -15.61 11.71
C ASN A 118 6.53 -17.01 11.16
N ASN A 119 6.05 -17.33 9.94
CA ASN A 119 6.02 -18.70 9.44
C ASN A 119 6.97 -18.96 8.28
N ILE A 120 7.49 -17.91 7.64
CA ILE A 120 8.43 -18.04 6.52
C ILE A 120 9.80 -17.51 6.92
N LEU A 121 9.92 -16.22 7.26
CA LEU A 121 11.22 -15.61 7.55
C LEU A 121 11.86 -16.16 8.84
N SER A 122 11.06 -16.57 9.81
CA SER A 122 11.55 -17.25 11.01
C SER A 122 12.34 -18.55 10.71
N ARG A 123 11.99 -19.26 9.63
CA ARG A 123 12.72 -20.46 9.18
C ARG A 123 14.12 -20.13 8.66
N PHE A 124 14.36 -18.88 8.29
CA PHE A 124 15.66 -18.36 7.86
C PHE A 124 16.42 -17.68 9.02
N GLY A 125 15.96 -17.88 10.27
CA GLY A 125 16.61 -17.34 11.46
C GLY A 125 16.40 -15.85 11.66
N ILE A 126 15.35 -15.25 11.06
CA ILE A 126 14.98 -13.84 11.26
C ILE A 126 13.94 -13.78 12.38
N GLU A 127 14.24 -13.03 13.43
CA GLU A 127 13.35 -12.84 14.58
C GLU A 127 12.52 -11.58 14.43
N THR A 128 11.28 -11.59 14.91
CA THR A 128 10.39 -10.43 14.86
C THR A 128 9.77 -10.13 16.21
N THR A 129 9.83 -8.86 16.64
CA THR A 129 9.08 -8.31 17.78
C THR A 129 7.99 -7.39 17.28
N TYR A 130 6.74 -7.66 17.71
CA TYR A 130 5.59 -6.82 17.34
C TYR A 130 5.32 -5.77 18.41
N VAL A 131 5.01 -4.54 17.93
CA VAL A 131 4.76 -3.38 18.79
C VAL A 131 3.54 -2.60 18.30
N SER A 132 2.97 -1.76 19.18
CA SER A 132 1.86 -0.88 18.79
C SER A 132 2.29 0.15 17.72
N PRO A 133 1.49 0.38 16.65
CA PRO A 133 1.81 1.37 15.62
C PRO A 133 1.87 2.81 16.16
N THR A 134 1.12 3.10 17.23
CA THR A 134 0.92 4.47 17.73
C THR A 134 1.76 4.81 18.95
N ARG A 135 2.42 3.83 19.57
CA ARG A 135 3.25 4.03 20.77
C ARG A 135 4.75 4.01 20.44
N VAL A 136 5.30 5.16 20.11
CA VAL A 136 6.71 5.35 19.70
C VAL A 136 7.70 4.74 20.72
N ASP A 137 7.40 4.80 22.02
CA ASP A 137 8.27 4.25 23.07
C ASP A 137 8.32 2.73 23.06
N ASP A 138 7.28 2.02 22.56
CA ASP A 138 7.32 0.57 22.40
C ASP A 138 8.35 0.17 21.33
N TRP A 139 8.45 0.94 20.25
CA TRP A 139 9.46 0.74 19.20
C TRP A 139 10.87 0.91 19.77
N ARG A 140 11.10 1.96 20.56
CA ARG A 140 12.42 2.23 21.17
C ARG A 140 12.84 1.10 22.11
N ARG A 141 11.91 0.58 22.93
CA ARG A 141 12.18 -0.53 23.86
C ARG A 141 12.42 -1.86 23.15
N ALA A 142 11.86 -2.06 21.97
CA ALA A 142 12.00 -3.28 21.21
C ALA A 142 13.32 -3.40 20.43
N ILE A 143 14.11 -2.31 20.32
CA ILE A 143 15.41 -2.31 19.64
C ILE A 143 16.39 -3.24 20.37
N ARG A 144 17.08 -4.09 19.60
CA ARG A 144 18.16 -4.98 20.03
C ARG A 144 19.44 -4.70 19.24
N ALA A 145 20.57 -5.18 19.68
CA ALA A 145 21.86 -5.01 19.00
C ALA A 145 21.86 -5.58 17.55
N ASN A 146 21.05 -6.61 17.32
CA ASN A 146 20.87 -7.24 16.01
C ASN A 146 19.61 -6.74 15.24
N THR A 147 18.94 -5.70 15.68
CA THR A 147 17.84 -5.08 14.92
C THR A 147 18.39 -4.47 13.64
N ARG A 148 17.78 -4.79 12.49
CA ARG A 148 18.18 -4.29 11.17
C ARG A 148 17.04 -3.62 10.41
N LEU A 149 15.79 -3.90 10.79
CA LEU A 149 14.61 -3.39 10.09
C LEU A 149 13.52 -3.00 11.09
N LEU A 150 12.95 -1.82 10.91
CA LEU A 150 11.68 -1.40 11.46
C LEU A 150 10.67 -1.43 10.30
N PHE A 151 9.56 -2.13 10.49
CA PHE A 151 8.54 -2.32 9.45
C PHE A 151 7.15 -1.89 9.94
N LEU A 152 6.48 -1.03 9.18
CA LEU A 152 5.12 -0.58 9.49
C LEU A 152 4.27 -0.39 8.23
N GLU A 153 2.95 -0.46 8.42
CA GLU A 153 1.91 -0.04 7.49
C GLU A 153 1.17 1.15 8.11
N THR A 154 1.06 2.26 7.38
CA THR A 154 0.39 3.47 7.90
C THR A 154 -0.25 4.29 6.78
N PRO A 155 -1.58 4.60 6.90
CA PRO A 155 -2.53 4.14 7.94
C PRO A 155 -2.73 2.63 7.96
N SER A 156 -3.05 2.06 9.13
CA SER A 156 -3.23 0.63 9.34
C SER A 156 -4.57 0.11 8.78
N ASN A 157 -4.64 -1.19 8.51
CA ASN A 157 -5.86 -1.89 8.08
C ASN A 157 -6.37 -2.80 9.22
N PRO A 158 -7.62 -2.67 9.73
CA PRO A 158 -8.71 -1.84 9.19
C PRO A 158 -8.95 -0.51 9.91
N LEU A 159 -8.27 -0.22 11.03
CA LEU A 159 -8.61 0.89 11.93
C LEU A 159 -8.02 2.24 11.53
N THR A 160 -7.26 2.28 10.45
CA THR A 160 -6.63 3.51 9.92
C THR A 160 -5.78 4.28 10.93
N GLU A 161 -5.15 3.57 11.88
CA GLU A 161 -4.22 4.16 12.82
C GLU A 161 -3.01 4.74 12.10
N VAL A 162 -2.55 5.90 12.51
CA VAL A 162 -1.44 6.62 11.88
C VAL A 162 -0.21 6.56 12.78
N SER A 163 0.89 6.02 12.23
CA SER A 163 2.19 5.98 12.90
C SER A 163 3.00 7.25 12.60
N ASP A 164 3.77 7.73 13.57
CA ASP A 164 4.68 8.87 13.39
C ASP A 164 5.95 8.42 12.66
N ILE A 165 5.95 8.54 11.33
CA ILE A 165 7.05 8.09 10.48
C ILE A 165 8.35 8.80 10.86
N ALA A 166 8.32 10.12 11.10
CA ALA A 166 9.52 10.89 11.43
C ALA A 166 10.13 10.45 12.76
N ALA A 167 9.30 10.22 13.79
CA ALA A 167 9.77 9.74 15.08
C ALA A 167 10.37 8.31 14.97
N LEU A 168 9.78 7.44 14.15
CA LEU A 168 10.30 6.09 13.91
C LEU A 168 11.58 6.10 13.08
N ALA A 169 11.71 7.00 12.11
CA ALA A 169 12.94 7.20 11.34
C ALA A 169 14.12 7.59 12.24
N GLU A 170 13.89 8.47 13.20
CA GLU A 170 14.93 8.83 14.20
C GLU A 170 15.35 7.63 15.05
N ILE A 171 14.41 6.74 15.43
CA ILE A 171 14.74 5.52 16.18
C ILE A 171 15.56 4.57 15.31
N ALA A 172 15.11 4.32 14.07
CA ALA A 172 15.80 3.45 13.12
C ALA A 172 17.24 3.93 12.87
N LYS A 173 17.40 5.21 12.58
CA LYS A 173 18.71 5.83 12.34
C LYS A 173 19.66 5.69 13.54
N LYS A 174 19.17 5.93 14.77
CA LYS A 174 19.99 5.77 15.99
C LYS A 174 20.39 4.32 16.23
N ALA A 175 19.55 3.37 15.83
CA ALA A 175 19.81 1.94 15.95
C ALA A 175 20.69 1.38 14.81
N GLY A 176 21.00 2.16 13.77
CA GLY A 176 21.66 1.68 12.56
C GLY A 176 20.80 0.69 11.78
N SER A 177 19.48 0.82 11.86
CA SER A 177 18.49 -0.02 11.21
C SER A 177 17.78 0.73 10.08
N LEU A 178 17.18 0.00 9.15
CA LEU A 178 16.33 0.59 8.10
C LEU A 178 14.90 0.79 8.60
N LEU A 179 14.22 1.81 8.08
CA LEU A 179 12.78 1.99 8.22
C LEU A 179 12.09 1.72 6.88
N ALA A 180 11.26 0.68 6.83
CA ALA A 180 10.41 0.36 5.68
C ALA A 180 8.94 0.67 6.00
N VAL A 181 8.31 1.44 5.13
CA VAL A 181 6.91 1.88 5.28
C VAL A 181 6.07 1.31 4.13
N ASP A 182 5.07 0.50 4.45
CA ASP A 182 4.01 0.16 3.51
C ASP A 182 3.04 1.35 3.38
N ASN A 183 3.06 2.01 2.22
CA ASN A 183 2.33 3.25 1.92
C ASN A 183 1.11 3.01 1.03
N VAL A 184 0.55 1.80 1.05
CA VAL A 184 -0.53 1.38 0.14
C VAL A 184 -1.76 2.27 0.24
N PHE A 185 -2.19 2.68 1.45
CA PHE A 185 -3.43 3.44 1.64
C PHE A 185 -3.31 4.91 1.19
N CYS A 186 -2.18 5.53 1.44
CA CYS A 186 -1.97 6.93 1.10
C CYS A 186 -1.43 7.13 -0.31
N THR A 187 -0.63 6.22 -0.82
CA THR A 187 0.11 6.40 -2.08
C THR A 187 1.01 7.64 -2.05
N PRO A 188 1.92 7.84 -3.01
CA PRO A 188 2.70 9.08 -3.08
C PRO A 188 1.86 10.34 -3.29
N ALA A 189 0.58 10.20 -3.70
CA ALA A 189 -0.31 11.34 -3.86
C ALA A 189 -0.64 12.02 -2.51
N LEU A 190 -0.76 11.23 -1.43
CA LEU A 190 -1.18 11.75 -0.12
C LEU A 190 -0.07 11.73 0.92
N GLN A 191 0.86 10.79 0.88
CA GLN A 191 1.94 10.65 1.86
C GLN A 191 3.22 10.20 1.17
N ARG A 192 4.36 10.79 1.53
CA ARG A 192 5.68 10.49 0.97
C ARG A 192 6.64 10.14 2.10
N PRO A 193 6.71 8.87 2.49
CA PRO A 193 7.49 8.41 3.65
C PRO A 193 8.99 8.73 3.57
N LEU A 194 9.59 8.75 2.36
CA LEU A 194 10.99 9.12 2.19
C LEU A 194 11.27 10.56 2.64
N GLU A 195 10.34 11.50 2.40
CA GLU A 195 10.48 12.89 2.85
C GLU A 195 10.38 13.02 4.38
N LEU A 196 9.82 12.00 5.05
CA LEU A 196 9.69 11.91 6.50
C LEU A 196 10.81 11.08 7.14
N GLY A 197 11.80 10.64 6.34
CA GLY A 197 12.98 9.94 6.82
C GLY A 197 12.94 8.42 6.74
N ALA A 198 11.92 7.82 6.13
CA ALA A 198 11.93 6.40 5.80
C ALA A 198 13.03 6.08 4.77
N ASP A 199 13.58 4.86 4.83
CA ASP A 199 14.60 4.38 3.91
C ASP A 199 13.98 3.68 2.69
N LEU A 200 12.86 2.98 2.91
CA LEU A 200 12.17 2.16 1.92
C LEU A 200 10.67 2.42 1.97
N VAL A 201 10.05 2.54 0.81
CA VAL A 201 8.60 2.62 0.65
C VAL A 201 8.11 1.43 -0.16
N ILE A 202 7.11 0.74 0.39
CA ILE A 202 6.53 -0.46 -0.21
C ILE A 202 5.12 -0.17 -0.71
N HIS A 203 4.78 -0.74 -1.86
CA HIS A 203 3.46 -0.66 -2.45
C HIS A 203 2.93 -2.02 -2.87
N SER A 204 1.68 -2.30 -2.53
CA SER A 204 0.83 -3.18 -3.33
C SER A 204 0.25 -2.33 -4.47
N ALA A 205 0.89 -2.37 -5.64
CA ALA A 205 0.44 -1.63 -6.81
C ALA A 205 -0.91 -2.14 -7.37
N THR A 206 -1.36 -3.31 -6.89
CA THR A 206 -2.70 -3.89 -7.09
C THR A 206 -3.83 -2.94 -6.64
N LYS A 207 -3.55 -2.06 -5.66
CA LYS A 207 -4.52 -1.18 -5.02
C LYS A 207 -4.62 0.15 -5.77
N TYR A 208 -4.50 1.26 -5.11
CA TYR A 208 -4.68 2.60 -5.67
C TYR A 208 -3.75 2.95 -6.83
N LEU A 209 -2.55 2.33 -6.95
CA LEU A 209 -1.66 2.63 -8.08
C LEU A 209 -2.27 2.16 -9.42
N ASP A 210 -2.85 0.96 -9.46
CA ASP A 210 -3.73 0.52 -10.55
C ASP A 210 -5.07 1.27 -10.50
N GLY A 211 -5.73 1.25 -9.35
CA GLY A 211 -6.94 1.97 -9.02
C GLY A 211 -8.22 1.47 -9.68
N GLN A 212 -8.19 0.38 -10.43
CA GLN A 212 -9.34 -0.17 -11.16
C GLN A 212 -9.49 -1.69 -11.03
N GLY A 213 -8.74 -2.33 -10.12
CA GLY A 213 -8.87 -3.75 -9.81
C GLY A 213 -8.49 -4.70 -10.96
N ARG A 214 -7.56 -4.30 -11.85
CA ARG A 214 -7.25 -4.99 -13.10
C ARG A 214 -6.13 -6.02 -12.99
N VAL A 215 -5.10 -5.73 -12.18
CA VAL A 215 -3.88 -6.54 -12.11
C VAL A 215 -3.32 -6.65 -10.70
N ILE A 216 -2.49 -7.66 -10.49
CA ILE A 216 -1.68 -7.81 -9.27
C ILE A 216 -0.28 -7.29 -9.59
N ALA A 217 0.23 -6.41 -8.72
CA ALA A 217 1.56 -5.84 -8.84
C ALA A 217 2.07 -5.34 -7.46
N GLY A 218 3.38 -5.17 -7.34
CA GLY A 218 4.01 -4.55 -6.19
C GLY A 218 5.23 -3.73 -6.61
N ALA A 219 5.74 -2.93 -5.68
CA ALA A 219 6.95 -2.17 -5.89
C ALA A 219 7.63 -1.79 -4.58
N VAL A 220 8.94 -1.55 -4.64
CA VAL A 220 9.73 -0.95 -3.56
C VAL A 220 10.49 0.24 -4.12
N ALA A 221 10.40 1.38 -3.45
CA ALA A 221 11.11 2.61 -3.79
C ALA A 221 12.02 3.06 -2.65
N GLY A 222 13.16 3.68 -2.99
CA GLY A 222 14.14 4.16 -2.02
C GLY A 222 15.40 4.69 -2.69
N SER A 223 16.50 4.77 -1.93
CA SER A 223 17.80 5.16 -2.48
C SER A 223 18.34 4.11 -3.46
N LYS A 224 19.16 4.54 -4.43
CA LYS A 224 19.81 3.63 -5.36
C LYS A 224 20.68 2.59 -4.65
N ALA A 225 21.28 2.94 -3.53
CA ALA A 225 22.12 2.03 -2.74
C ALA A 225 21.31 0.89 -2.10
N LEU A 226 20.08 1.13 -1.71
CA LEU A 226 19.21 0.13 -1.07
C LEU A 226 18.36 -0.64 -2.07
N VAL A 227 17.81 0.05 -3.07
CA VAL A 227 16.82 -0.53 -4.00
C VAL A 227 17.43 -0.91 -5.35
N GLY A 228 18.40 -0.15 -5.85
CA GLY A 228 18.96 -0.33 -7.20
C GLY A 228 19.52 -1.73 -7.43
N GLU A 229 20.86 -1.86 -7.33
CA GLU A 229 21.51 -3.13 -7.60
C GLU A 229 21.14 -4.27 -6.62
N PRO A 230 21.06 -4.05 -5.28
CA PRO A 230 20.78 -5.14 -4.35
C PRO A 230 19.47 -5.86 -4.62
N MET A 231 18.36 -5.11 -4.76
CA MET A 231 17.04 -5.71 -5.03
C MET A 231 16.92 -6.20 -6.48
N THR A 232 17.54 -5.53 -7.45
CA THR A 232 17.56 -5.99 -8.84
C THR A 232 18.27 -7.33 -8.96
N THR A 233 19.41 -7.52 -8.29
CA THR A 233 20.14 -8.79 -8.24
C THR A 233 19.31 -9.89 -7.59
N PHE A 234 18.60 -9.57 -6.50
CA PHE A 234 17.67 -10.51 -5.88
C PHE A 234 16.54 -10.91 -6.85
N LEU A 235 15.89 -9.95 -7.50
CA LEU A 235 14.81 -10.21 -8.45
C LEU A 235 15.27 -11.05 -9.65
N ARG A 236 16.46 -10.77 -10.20
CA ARG A 236 17.05 -11.56 -11.29
C ARG A 236 17.20 -13.03 -10.90
N THR A 237 17.59 -13.31 -9.66
CA THR A 237 17.90 -14.65 -9.16
C THR A 237 16.66 -15.36 -8.64
N ALA A 238 15.87 -14.72 -7.78
CA ALA A 238 14.72 -15.32 -7.11
C ALA A 238 13.43 -15.32 -7.96
N GLY A 239 13.31 -14.39 -8.93
CA GLY A 239 12.26 -14.42 -9.95
C GLY A 239 10.92 -13.78 -9.65
N PRO A 240 10.63 -13.09 -8.53
CA PRO A 240 9.30 -12.50 -8.29
C PRO A 240 9.10 -11.16 -9.03
N THR A 241 9.39 -11.15 -10.32
CA THR A 241 9.35 -9.98 -11.20
C THR A 241 7.97 -9.71 -11.76
N LEU A 242 7.68 -8.45 -12.06
CA LEU A 242 6.41 -8.01 -12.64
C LEU A 242 6.37 -8.29 -14.16
N SER A 243 5.24 -8.74 -14.68
CA SER A 243 5.04 -8.86 -16.11
C SER A 243 4.95 -7.48 -16.79
N PRO A 244 5.43 -7.32 -18.04
CA PRO A 244 5.31 -6.06 -18.76
C PRO A 244 3.86 -5.60 -18.97
N PHE A 245 2.93 -6.53 -19.16
CA PHE A 245 1.51 -6.21 -19.29
C PHE A 245 0.98 -5.56 -18.00
N ASN A 246 1.23 -6.19 -16.84
CA ASN A 246 0.78 -5.64 -15.56
C ASN A 246 1.46 -4.29 -15.27
N ALA A 247 2.74 -4.16 -15.61
CA ALA A 247 3.47 -2.90 -15.49
C ALA A 247 2.82 -1.78 -16.32
N TRP A 248 2.44 -2.08 -17.55
CA TRP A 248 1.76 -1.10 -18.42
C TRP A 248 0.39 -0.69 -17.88
N VAL A 249 -0.40 -1.65 -17.37
CA VAL A 249 -1.70 -1.36 -16.75
C VAL A 249 -1.54 -0.43 -15.55
N VAL A 250 -0.58 -0.72 -14.65
CA VAL A 250 -0.33 0.15 -13.48
C VAL A 250 0.23 1.51 -13.92
N LEU A 251 1.11 1.54 -14.92
CA LEU A 251 1.66 2.78 -15.48
C LEU A 251 0.52 3.72 -15.94
N LYS A 252 -0.52 3.16 -16.59
CA LYS A 252 -1.73 3.91 -16.96
C LYS A 252 -2.58 4.31 -15.76
N GLY A 253 -2.62 3.51 -14.71
CA GLY A 253 -3.26 3.86 -13.45
C GLY A 253 -2.61 5.08 -12.76
N LEU A 254 -1.28 5.19 -12.83
CA LEU A 254 -0.54 6.32 -12.24
C LEU A 254 -0.89 7.67 -12.86
N GLU A 255 -1.29 7.72 -14.14
CA GLU A 255 -1.66 8.96 -14.83
C GLU A 255 -2.80 9.71 -14.13
N THR A 256 -3.72 8.99 -13.51
CA THR A 256 -4.89 9.55 -12.81
C THR A 256 -4.81 9.43 -11.28
N LEU A 257 -3.67 8.99 -10.74
CA LEU A 257 -3.53 8.69 -9.31
C LEU A 257 -3.89 9.89 -8.43
N ASP A 258 -3.28 11.05 -8.66
CA ASP A 258 -3.50 12.25 -7.84
C ASP A 258 -4.98 12.71 -7.91
N LEU A 259 -5.57 12.68 -9.11
CA LEU A 259 -6.98 13.04 -9.31
C LEU A 259 -7.91 12.09 -8.52
N ARG A 260 -7.70 10.78 -8.62
CA ARG A 260 -8.51 9.78 -7.92
C ARG A 260 -8.36 9.89 -6.41
N MET A 261 -7.13 9.98 -5.91
CA MET A 261 -6.87 10.04 -4.47
C MET A 261 -7.48 11.28 -3.82
N ARG A 262 -7.45 12.43 -4.50
CA ARG A 262 -8.11 13.65 -4.01
C ARG A 262 -9.64 13.49 -3.97
N ALA A 263 -10.23 13.01 -5.04
CA ALA A 263 -11.68 12.83 -5.12
C ALA A 263 -12.19 11.79 -4.11
N GLN A 264 -11.53 10.63 -4.04
CA GLN A 264 -11.89 9.55 -3.11
C GLN A 264 -11.70 9.96 -1.64
N SER A 265 -10.65 10.75 -1.32
CA SER A 265 -10.44 11.26 0.05
C SER A 265 -11.51 12.27 0.46
N ALA A 266 -11.94 13.13 -0.45
CA ALA A 266 -13.03 14.09 -0.19
C ALA A 266 -14.35 13.36 0.06
N ALA A 267 -14.68 12.37 -0.78
CA ALA A 267 -15.86 11.53 -0.63
C ALA A 267 -15.84 10.73 0.69
N ALA A 268 -14.67 10.16 1.04
CA ALA A 268 -14.51 9.43 2.31
C ALA A 268 -14.70 10.32 3.54
N LEU A 269 -14.19 11.56 3.51
CA LEU A 269 -14.39 12.51 4.60
C LEU A 269 -15.87 12.88 4.77
N GLU A 270 -16.57 13.10 3.68
CA GLU A 270 -18.02 13.40 3.72
C GLU A 270 -18.81 12.22 4.26
N LEU A 271 -18.52 11.00 3.81
CA LEU A 271 -19.15 9.78 4.34
C LEU A 271 -18.81 9.54 5.82
N ALA A 272 -17.55 9.75 6.21
CA ALA A 272 -17.12 9.59 7.60
C ALA A 272 -17.88 10.52 8.55
N ARG A 273 -18.08 11.79 8.17
CA ARG A 273 -18.87 12.75 8.96
C ARG A 273 -20.33 12.36 9.05
N TRP A 274 -20.91 11.89 7.96
CA TRP A 274 -22.29 11.41 7.95
C TRP A 274 -22.46 10.17 8.84
N LEU A 275 -21.54 9.20 8.75
CA LEU A 275 -21.54 8.00 9.61
C LEU A 275 -21.32 8.36 11.08
N GLU A 276 -20.44 9.31 11.39
CA GLU A 276 -20.17 9.74 12.77
C GLU A 276 -21.40 10.35 13.44
N ALA A 277 -22.24 11.04 12.67
CA ALA A 277 -23.51 11.61 13.15
C ALA A 277 -24.66 10.59 13.17
N HIS A 278 -24.48 9.39 12.59
CA HIS A 278 -25.56 8.43 12.43
C HIS A 278 -25.90 7.71 13.75
N PRO A 279 -27.20 7.67 14.20
CA PRO A 279 -27.59 7.12 15.51
C PRO A 279 -27.26 5.63 15.68
N LYS A 280 -27.20 4.83 14.60
CA LYS A 280 -26.87 3.40 14.62
C LYS A 280 -25.36 3.12 14.57
N VAL A 281 -24.51 4.13 14.38
CA VAL A 281 -23.05 4.02 14.40
C VAL A 281 -22.54 4.37 15.79
N ALA A 282 -21.67 3.54 16.33
CA ALA A 282 -21.06 3.74 17.64
C ALA A 282 -19.76 4.57 17.54
N ARG A 283 -19.00 4.34 16.46
CA ARG A 283 -17.70 4.99 16.23
C ARG A 283 -17.30 4.92 14.77
N VAL A 284 -16.56 5.92 14.30
CA VAL A 284 -15.91 5.93 13.00
C VAL A 284 -14.39 6.03 13.19
N HIS A 285 -13.66 5.19 12.46
CA HIS A 285 -12.19 5.20 12.40
C HIS A 285 -11.79 5.79 11.05
N TYR A 286 -11.41 7.06 11.07
CA TYR A 286 -10.95 7.78 9.87
C TYR A 286 -10.07 8.98 10.27
N PRO A 287 -8.80 9.05 9.86
CA PRO A 287 -7.86 10.09 10.32
C PRO A 287 -8.26 11.51 9.91
N GLY A 288 -9.17 11.67 8.95
CA GLY A 288 -9.72 12.96 8.54
C GLY A 288 -10.72 13.58 9.52
N LEU A 289 -11.26 12.81 10.47
CA LEU A 289 -12.15 13.31 11.52
C LEU A 289 -11.35 13.87 12.69
N GLU A 290 -11.82 14.97 13.28
CA GLU A 290 -11.18 15.57 14.47
C GLU A 290 -11.26 14.66 15.71
N SER A 291 -12.25 13.78 15.77
CA SER A 291 -12.41 12.75 16.80
C SER A 291 -11.38 11.61 16.72
N HIS A 292 -10.66 11.48 15.61
CA HIS A 292 -9.65 10.42 15.46
C HIS A 292 -8.40 10.73 16.31
N PRO A 293 -7.89 9.77 17.12
CA PRO A 293 -6.76 10.03 18.04
C PRO A 293 -5.50 10.58 17.37
N GLN A 294 -5.22 10.19 16.14
CA GLN A 294 -4.06 10.64 15.38
C GLN A 294 -4.39 11.71 14.34
N HIS A 295 -5.54 12.41 14.40
CA HIS A 295 -5.92 13.45 13.44
C HIS A 295 -4.84 14.51 13.25
N ALA A 296 -4.30 15.06 14.34
CA ALA A 296 -3.26 16.08 14.30
C ALA A 296 -1.97 15.57 13.63
N LEU A 297 -1.60 14.31 13.85
CA LEU A 297 -0.45 13.67 13.21
C LEU A 297 -0.72 13.47 11.71
N ALA A 298 -1.88 12.93 11.36
CA ALA A 298 -2.28 12.73 9.96
C ALA A 298 -2.21 14.04 9.17
N ARG A 299 -2.73 15.13 9.71
CA ARG A 299 -2.66 16.46 9.09
C ARG A 299 -1.23 17.01 8.90
N ARG A 300 -0.27 16.57 9.70
CA ARG A 300 1.13 16.99 9.52
C ARG A 300 1.86 16.19 8.46
N GLN A 301 1.57 14.89 8.33
CA GLN A 301 2.33 14.01 7.43
C GLN A 301 1.60 13.60 6.16
N GLN A 302 0.29 13.87 6.06
CA GLN A 302 -0.55 13.51 4.92
C GLN A 302 -1.22 14.74 4.31
N ARG A 303 -1.38 14.73 2.98
CA ARG A 303 -2.13 15.78 2.26
C ARG A 303 -3.64 15.63 2.43
N ALA A 304 -4.11 14.38 2.60
CA ALA A 304 -5.48 14.01 2.95
C ALA A 304 -5.47 12.63 3.60
N ALA A 305 -6.56 12.24 4.26
CA ALA A 305 -6.62 11.04 5.08
C ALA A 305 -6.88 9.71 4.33
N GLY A 306 -6.90 9.75 2.98
CA GLY A 306 -7.15 8.58 2.16
C GLY A 306 -8.63 8.25 1.98
N SER A 307 -8.90 7.10 1.38
CA SER A 307 -10.27 6.68 1.04
C SER A 307 -10.76 5.45 1.80
N VAL A 308 -9.96 4.90 2.72
CA VAL A 308 -10.39 3.81 3.60
C VAL A 308 -10.87 4.39 4.92
N LEU A 309 -12.03 3.96 5.34
CA LEU A 309 -12.56 4.21 6.69
C LEU A 309 -13.14 2.91 7.26
N SER A 310 -13.29 2.84 8.57
CA SER A 310 -14.05 1.80 9.22
C SER A 310 -15.05 2.41 10.21
N PHE A 311 -16.17 1.73 10.43
CA PHE A 311 -17.16 2.18 11.40
C PHE A 311 -17.75 1.01 12.17
N GLU A 312 -18.13 1.25 13.39
CA GLU A 312 -18.72 0.26 14.29
C GLU A 312 -20.23 0.45 14.34
N VAL A 313 -20.98 -0.57 13.90
CA VAL A 313 -22.45 -0.59 13.96
C VAL A 313 -22.89 -1.06 15.34
N LYS A 314 -23.84 -0.34 15.95
CA LYS A 314 -24.49 -0.78 17.18
C LYS A 314 -25.32 -2.05 16.94
N GLY A 315 -25.19 -3.05 17.80
CA GLY A 315 -25.84 -4.35 17.62
C GLY A 315 -24.92 -5.48 17.17
N GLY A 316 -23.60 -5.20 17.07
CA GLY A 316 -22.57 -6.21 16.83
C GLY A 316 -22.64 -6.85 15.44
N ARG A 317 -22.25 -8.13 15.35
CA ARG A 317 -22.08 -8.84 14.07
C ARG A 317 -23.37 -8.87 13.24
N ALA A 318 -24.52 -9.15 13.85
CA ALA A 318 -25.78 -9.24 13.12
C ALA A 318 -26.14 -7.91 12.44
N ALA A 319 -25.94 -6.78 13.14
CA ALA A 319 -26.15 -5.46 12.58
C ALA A 319 -25.15 -5.11 11.50
N ALA A 320 -23.85 -5.43 11.70
CA ALA A 320 -22.81 -5.22 10.69
C ALA A 320 -23.09 -6.01 9.40
N TRP A 321 -23.49 -7.27 9.53
CA TRP A 321 -23.87 -8.10 8.38
C TRP A 321 -25.11 -7.58 7.67
N ARG A 322 -26.14 -7.15 8.40
CA ARG A 322 -27.34 -6.52 7.80
C ARG A 322 -26.96 -5.30 6.95
N VAL A 323 -26.06 -4.43 7.46
CA VAL A 323 -25.58 -3.28 6.68
C VAL A 323 -24.92 -3.73 5.40
N ILE A 324 -24.03 -4.71 5.47
CA ILE A 324 -23.30 -5.24 4.30
C ILE A 324 -24.24 -5.91 3.30
N ASP A 325 -25.11 -6.79 3.77
CA ASP A 325 -26.01 -7.59 2.93
C ASP A 325 -27.11 -6.76 2.27
N SER A 326 -27.43 -5.59 2.82
CA SER A 326 -28.43 -4.67 2.28
C SER A 326 -27.90 -3.77 1.17
N THR A 327 -26.58 -3.69 0.98
CA THR A 327 -25.98 -2.88 -0.10
C THR A 327 -26.30 -3.48 -1.47
N ARG A 328 -26.53 -2.60 -2.46
CA ARG A 328 -26.80 -2.96 -3.85
C ARG A 328 -25.78 -2.36 -4.83
N LEU A 329 -25.21 -1.22 -4.44
CA LEU A 329 -24.23 -0.50 -5.22
C LEU A 329 -22.80 -0.88 -4.79
N VAL A 330 -22.56 -0.92 -3.47
CA VAL A 330 -21.25 -1.20 -2.89
C VAL A 330 -20.90 -2.69 -3.03
N SER A 331 -19.70 -2.98 -3.52
CA SER A 331 -19.24 -4.37 -3.75
C SER A 331 -18.73 -5.03 -2.47
N LEU A 332 -19.30 -6.17 -2.09
CA LEU A 332 -18.78 -7.00 -1.01
C LEU A 332 -17.52 -7.75 -1.47
N THR A 333 -16.34 -7.28 -1.06
CA THR A 333 -15.07 -7.93 -1.37
C THR A 333 -13.99 -7.55 -0.35
N ALA A 334 -13.01 -8.43 -0.16
CA ALA A 334 -11.84 -8.16 0.69
C ALA A 334 -10.86 -7.16 0.07
N ASN A 335 -10.98 -6.87 -1.24
CA ASN A 335 -10.11 -5.91 -1.93
C ASN A 335 -10.39 -4.46 -1.49
N LEU A 336 -9.54 -3.55 -1.91
CA LEU A 336 -9.64 -2.10 -1.69
C LEU A 336 -8.82 -1.38 -2.76
N GLY A 337 -8.94 -0.07 -2.84
CA GLY A 337 -8.12 0.74 -3.75
C GLY A 337 -8.65 0.80 -5.18
N ASP A 338 -9.93 0.52 -5.38
CA ASP A 338 -10.63 0.59 -6.66
C ASP A 338 -11.37 1.94 -6.80
N VAL A 339 -11.75 2.29 -8.02
CA VAL A 339 -12.71 3.36 -8.31
C VAL A 339 -14.14 2.99 -7.90
N LYS A 340 -14.41 1.70 -7.66
CA LYS A 340 -15.66 1.20 -7.11
C LYS A 340 -15.55 1.04 -5.60
N THR A 341 -16.55 1.50 -4.88
CA THR A 341 -16.61 1.34 -3.42
C THR A 341 -16.75 -0.12 -3.02
N THR A 342 -15.95 -0.53 -2.03
CA THR A 342 -15.97 -1.90 -1.50
C THR A 342 -16.24 -1.91 -0.01
N ILE A 343 -16.94 -2.93 0.47
CA ILE A 343 -17.31 -3.14 1.86
C ILE A 343 -16.93 -4.54 2.32
N ILE A 344 -16.55 -4.70 3.61
CA ILE A 344 -16.24 -6.00 4.20
C ILE A 344 -16.40 -5.96 5.71
N HIS A 345 -16.67 -7.14 6.32
CA HIS A 345 -16.66 -7.36 7.76
C HIS A 345 -15.30 -7.91 8.21
N PRO A 346 -14.38 -7.13 8.78
CA PRO A 346 -13.02 -7.58 9.09
C PRO A 346 -12.97 -8.79 10.02
N ALA A 347 -13.78 -8.81 11.07
CA ALA A 347 -13.75 -9.85 12.09
C ALA A 347 -14.04 -11.27 11.55
N SER A 348 -14.91 -11.40 10.52
CA SER A 348 -15.23 -12.70 9.92
C SER A 348 -14.47 -13.02 8.63
N THR A 349 -13.63 -12.10 8.14
CA THR A 349 -12.93 -12.26 6.86
C THR A 349 -11.43 -12.02 6.99
N THR A 350 -10.95 -10.78 6.81
CA THR A 350 -9.53 -10.45 6.78
C THR A 350 -8.78 -10.74 8.09
N HIS A 351 -9.52 -10.78 9.23
CA HIS A 351 -8.98 -11.06 10.57
C HIS A 351 -9.62 -12.29 11.24
N SER A 352 -10.24 -13.17 10.44
CA SER A 352 -10.89 -14.39 10.95
C SER A 352 -9.91 -15.43 11.50
N ARG A 353 -8.63 -15.38 11.08
CA ARG A 353 -7.59 -16.36 11.45
C ARG A 353 -6.92 -16.09 12.79
N ILE A 354 -7.20 -14.96 13.42
CA ILE A 354 -6.73 -14.64 14.78
C ILE A 354 -7.85 -14.90 15.80
N THR A 355 -7.48 -15.21 17.06
CA THR A 355 -8.47 -15.53 18.09
C THR A 355 -9.38 -14.34 18.41
N PRO A 356 -10.58 -14.58 18.97
CA PRO A 356 -11.48 -13.49 19.38
C PRO A 356 -10.80 -12.49 20.33
N GLU A 357 -9.99 -13.00 21.29
CA GLU A 357 -9.25 -12.19 22.26
C GLU A 357 -8.21 -11.31 21.56
N ALA A 358 -7.47 -11.87 20.58
CA ALA A 358 -6.49 -11.12 19.79
C ALA A 358 -7.18 -10.05 18.91
N ARG A 359 -8.37 -10.35 18.34
CA ARG A 359 -9.16 -9.34 17.61
C ARG A 359 -9.61 -8.21 18.53
N ALA A 360 -10.13 -8.54 19.71
CA ALA A 360 -10.54 -7.54 20.68
C ALA A 360 -9.38 -6.65 21.14
N ALA A 361 -8.21 -7.26 21.41
CA ALA A 361 -6.99 -6.53 21.74
C ALA A 361 -6.49 -5.62 20.61
N ALA A 362 -6.75 -6.00 19.36
CA ALA A 362 -6.48 -5.19 18.17
C ALA A 362 -7.58 -4.15 17.86
N GLY A 363 -8.61 -4.02 18.71
CA GLY A 363 -9.72 -3.08 18.50
C GLY A 363 -10.69 -3.49 17.38
N ILE A 364 -10.64 -4.74 16.92
CA ILE A 364 -11.50 -5.25 15.84
C ILE A 364 -12.74 -5.88 16.46
N SER A 365 -13.79 -5.06 16.60
CA SER A 365 -15.07 -5.49 17.20
C SER A 365 -15.92 -6.30 16.20
N GLU A 366 -16.91 -7.01 16.74
CA GLU A 366 -17.89 -7.74 15.94
C GLU A 366 -18.88 -6.83 15.18
N GLY A 367 -18.94 -5.55 15.52
CA GLY A 367 -19.72 -4.54 14.80
C GLY A 367 -18.93 -3.78 13.75
N LEU A 368 -17.64 -4.08 13.58
CA LEU A 368 -16.75 -3.31 12.70
C LEU A 368 -17.00 -3.63 11.23
N VAL A 369 -17.22 -2.59 10.44
CA VAL A 369 -17.32 -2.63 8.96
C VAL A 369 -16.22 -1.76 8.37
N ARG A 370 -15.47 -2.29 7.39
CA ARG A 370 -14.50 -1.50 6.61
C ARG A 370 -15.10 -1.13 5.27
N LEU A 371 -14.96 0.13 4.91
CA LEU A 371 -15.37 0.70 3.62
C LEU A 371 -14.13 1.30 2.92
N ALA A 372 -13.90 0.93 1.68
CA ALA A 372 -12.92 1.61 0.81
C ALA A 372 -13.70 2.37 -0.26
N VAL A 373 -13.69 3.71 -0.15
CA VAL A 373 -14.55 4.60 -0.93
C VAL A 373 -14.01 4.78 -2.34
N GLY A 374 -14.88 4.59 -3.33
CA GLY A 374 -14.60 4.78 -4.75
C GLY A 374 -14.88 6.19 -5.25
N LEU A 375 -15.37 6.27 -6.48
CA LEU A 375 -15.69 7.52 -7.18
C LEU A 375 -17.18 7.72 -7.44
N GLU A 376 -18.03 6.86 -6.88
CA GLU A 376 -19.49 7.01 -6.96
C GLU A 376 -19.93 8.30 -6.24
N ALA A 377 -21.09 8.82 -6.63
CA ALA A 377 -21.70 9.97 -5.95
C ALA A 377 -21.92 9.65 -4.47
N VAL A 378 -21.50 10.53 -3.57
CA VAL A 378 -21.60 10.31 -2.12
C VAL A 378 -23.05 10.17 -1.67
N SER A 379 -23.98 10.86 -2.31
CA SER A 379 -25.44 10.72 -2.08
C SER A 379 -25.93 9.29 -2.30
N ASP A 380 -25.44 8.64 -3.34
CA ASP A 380 -25.82 7.26 -3.69
C ASP A 380 -25.22 6.26 -2.72
N LEU A 381 -23.97 6.49 -2.30
CA LEU A 381 -23.31 5.67 -1.27
C LEU A 381 -24.02 5.78 0.09
N LYS A 382 -24.45 7.01 0.49
CA LYS A 382 -25.25 7.22 1.70
C LYS A 382 -26.56 6.47 1.62
N ALA A 383 -27.30 6.61 0.51
CA ALA A 383 -28.56 5.93 0.29
C ALA A 383 -28.43 4.40 0.31
N ASP A 384 -27.32 3.87 -0.23
CA ASP A 384 -27.06 2.43 -0.24
C ASP A 384 -26.74 1.87 1.16
N LEU A 385 -25.91 2.58 1.94
CA LEU A 385 -25.60 2.21 3.33
C LEU A 385 -26.80 2.36 4.26
N GLU A 386 -27.66 3.37 4.05
CA GLU A 386 -28.86 3.63 4.83
C GLU A 386 -29.83 2.45 4.80
N ARG A 387 -29.88 1.67 3.71
CA ARG A 387 -30.74 0.47 3.60
C ARG A 387 -30.53 -0.52 4.76
N GLY A 388 -29.30 -0.67 5.22
CA GLY A 388 -28.96 -1.58 6.30
C GLY A 388 -28.81 -0.91 7.65
N LEU A 389 -28.63 0.41 7.67
CA LEU A 389 -28.55 1.22 8.89
C LEU A 389 -29.94 1.62 9.41
N ALA A 390 -30.95 1.75 8.53
CA ALA A 390 -32.34 2.03 8.95
C ALA A 390 -32.85 1.00 9.96
N SER A 391 -33.70 1.42 10.88
CA SER A 391 -34.35 0.52 11.85
C SER A 391 -35.39 -0.35 11.17
N ASP A 392 -35.62 -1.56 11.68
CA ASP A 392 -36.69 -2.45 11.20
C ASP A 392 -38.12 -1.79 11.32
N GLU A 393 -38.27 -0.78 12.19
CA GLU A 393 -39.47 0.01 12.32
C GLU A 393 -39.77 0.95 11.15
N ASP A 394 -38.71 1.41 10.43
CA ASP A 394 -38.84 2.35 9.30
C ASP A 394 -39.11 1.64 7.97
N GLN A 395 -38.95 0.33 7.86
CA GLN A 395 -39.19 -0.45 6.63
C GLN A 395 -40.67 -0.86 6.47
N GLY A 396 -41.50 -0.62 7.45
CA GLY A 396 -42.93 -0.98 7.46
C GLY A 396 -43.87 0.05 6.81
N LEU A 397 -43.39 1.15 6.31
CA LEU A 397 -44.21 2.29 5.79
C LEU A 397 -43.87 2.72 4.35
N ALA A 398 -43.30 1.83 3.53
CA ALA A 398 -43.06 2.13 2.09
C ALA A 398 -43.73 1.11 1.16
#